data_8cb5d0b382a7f3c07e72ea1cc7f8046b
#
_entry.id   8cb5d0b382a7f3c07e72ea1cc7f8046b
#
_cell.length_a   1.000
_cell.length_b   1.000
_cell.length_c   1.000
_cell.angle_alpha   90.00
_cell.angle_beta   90.00
_cell.angle_gamma   90.00
#
_symmetry.space_group_name_H-M   'P 1'
#
loop_
_entity.id
_entity.type
_entity.pdbx_description
1 polymer ?
#
loop_
_entity_poly.entity_id
_entity_poly.type
_entity_poly.pdbx_seq_one_letter_code
_entity_poly.pdbx_strand_id
1 'polypeptide(L)'
;MLDDIKVEDIMFLDIETVPQAPSFEKLDPALKVLWEKKSNFFRSPEQSAEEVYERAGIYSEFGKIICISVGFINEKNPFSFRIKSFYGDNEKTLLSEFSDVLVKFSKSGKEALLCAHNGREFDFPYIARRMIINRLVIPDILDNAGKKPWEIKLLDTMDLWKFGDYKNYTSLDLLTSILGVPSPKDDIDGSMVAGLYYDEKDIARIVRYCEKDVLAIARILLRFKNLPDIPDERVESVTVF
;
A
#
# COMPACT_ATOMS: atom_id res chain seq x y z
N MET A 1 12.58 -8.99 -19.28
CA MET A 1 11.36 -9.03 -18.43
C MET A 1 10.76 -7.64 -18.21
N LEU A 2 11.53 -6.64 -17.81
CA LEU A 2 10.99 -5.28 -17.60
C LEU A 2 11.01 -4.41 -18.87
N ASP A 3 11.70 -4.81 -19.92
CA ASP A 3 11.90 -3.99 -21.13
C ASP A 3 10.60 -3.70 -21.88
N ASP A 4 9.68 -4.66 -21.89
CA ASP A 4 8.38 -4.54 -22.58
C ASP A 4 7.34 -3.76 -21.76
N ILE A 5 7.63 -3.43 -20.48
CA ILE A 5 6.72 -2.71 -19.60
C ILE A 5 6.96 -1.21 -19.77
N LYS A 6 5.92 -0.48 -20.17
CA LYS A 6 5.94 0.96 -20.25
C LYS A 6 5.60 1.56 -18.87
N VAL A 7 6.40 2.49 -18.40
CA VAL A 7 6.22 3.08 -17.07
C VAL A 7 4.96 3.93 -16.94
N GLU A 8 4.48 4.50 -18.04
CA GLU A 8 3.20 5.24 -18.09
C GLU A 8 1.96 4.35 -18.04
N ASP A 9 2.12 3.02 -18.17
CA ASP A 9 1.04 2.04 -18.03
C ASP A 9 0.93 1.49 -16.63
N ILE A 10 1.71 2.02 -15.68
CA ILE A 10 1.76 1.58 -14.29
C ILE A 10 1.09 2.59 -13.37
N MET A 11 0.19 2.11 -12.53
CA MET A 11 -0.26 2.80 -11.32
C MET A 11 0.56 2.26 -10.14
N PHE A 12 1.38 3.12 -9.55
CA PHE A 12 2.07 2.83 -8.29
C PHE A 12 1.12 3.08 -7.14
N LEU A 13 1.15 2.25 -6.11
CA LEU A 13 0.30 2.45 -4.95
C LEU A 13 0.94 1.96 -3.65
N ASP A 14 0.43 2.48 -2.55
CA ASP A 14 0.72 2.09 -1.19
C ASP A 14 -0.50 2.35 -0.31
N ILE A 15 -0.63 1.63 0.82
CA ILE A 15 -1.74 1.78 1.75
C ILE A 15 -1.28 1.95 3.19
N GLU A 16 -2.03 2.78 3.95
CA GLU A 16 -1.88 2.86 5.39
C GLU A 16 -3.09 2.28 6.11
N THR A 17 -2.80 1.45 7.09
CA THR A 17 -3.82 0.69 7.82
C THR A 17 -3.68 0.86 9.33
N VAL A 18 -4.81 0.78 10.02
CA VAL A 18 -4.86 0.81 11.49
C VAL A 18 -5.79 -0.30 12.00
N PRO A 19 -5.68 -0.73 13.28
CA PRO A 19 -6.71 -1.55 13.90
C PRO A 19 -8.11 -0.93 13.74
N GLN A 20 -9.17 -1.73 13.69
CA GLN A 20 -10.55 -1.21 13.53
C GLN A 20 -11.00 -0.35 14.72
N ALA A 21 -10.47 -0.61 15.91
CA ALA A 21 -10.73 0.16 17.12
C ALA A 21 -9.41 0.69 17.71
N PRO A 22 -9.41 1.81 18.41
CA PRO A 22 -8.21 2.41 18.97
C PRO A 22 -7.55 1.58 20.08
N SER A 23 -8.27 0.63 20.67
CA SER A 23 -7.73 -0.32 21.64
C SER A 23 -8.49 -1.64 21.59
N PHE A 24 -7.87 -2.69 22.12
CA PHE A 24 -8.52 -4.01 22.25
C PHE A 24 -9.83 -3.93 23.04
N GLU A 25 -9.87 -3.11 24.09
CA GLU A 25 -11.06 -2.93 24.91
C GLU A 25 -12.26 -2.35 24.14
N LYS A 26 -12.00 -1.50 23.13
CA LYS A 26 -13.02 -0.87 22.29
C LYS A 26 -13.40 -1.69 21.06
N LEU A 27 -12.72 -2.82 20.83
CA LEU A 27 -13.07 -3.74 19.76
C LEU A 27 -14.42 -4.41 20.03
N ASP A 28 -15.16 -4.72 18.96
CA ASP A 28 -16.41 -5.48 19.03
C ASP A 28 -16.20 -6.80 19.81
N PRO A 29 -17.13 -7.20 20.72
CA PRO A 29 -16.95 -8.38 21.56
C PRO A 29 -16.73 -9.68 20.79
N ALA A 30 -17.38 -9.86 19.64
CA ALA A 30 -17.20 -11.04 18.81
C ALA A 30 -15.80 -11.04 18.17
N LEU A 31 -15.32 -9.87 17.74
CA LEU A 31 -13.99 -9.72 17.19
C LEU A 31 -12.89 -9.88 18.25
N LYS A 32 -13.12 -9.51 19.51
CA LYS A 32 -12.18 -9.79 20.61
C LYS A 32 -11.88 -11.27 20.74
N VAL A 33 -12.93 -12.09 20.78
CA VAL A 33 -12.78 -13.57 20.86
C VAL A 33 -12.00 -14.11 19.67
N LEU A 34 -12.24 -13.57 18.49
CA LEU A 34 -11.54 -13.99 17.27
C LEU A 34 -10.09 -13.49 17.25
N TRP A 35 -9.82 -12.28 17.76
CA TRP A 35 -8.47 -11.75 17.91
C TRP A 35 -7.64 -12.55 18.92
N GLU A 36 -8.22 -12.94 20.05
CA GLU A 36 -7.56 -13.83 21.02
C GLU A 36 -7.09 -15.12 20.36
N LYS A 37 -7.95 -15.74 19.53
CA LYS A 37 -7.59 -16.95 18.79
C LYS A 37 -6.51 -16.67 17.73
N LYS A 38 -6.64 -15.58 16.98
CA LYS A 38 -5.69 -15.22 15.93
C LYS A 38 -4.32 -14.90 16.50
N SER A 39 -4.24 -14.12 17.56
CA SER A 39 -3.00 -13.70 18.18
C SER A 39 -2.21 -14.84 18.83
N ASN A 40 -2.86 -15.94 19.22
CA ASN A 40 -2.19 -17.12 19.75
C ASN A 40 -1.17 -17.76 18.78
N PHE A 41 -1.29 -17.50 17.47
CA PHE A 41 -0.36 -18.04 16.48
C PHE A 41 0.98 -17.30 16.41
N PHE A 42 1.09 -16.11 17.01
CA PHE A 42 2.29 -15.29 16.88
C PHE A 42 2.73 -14.57 18.17
N ARG A 43 1.88 -14.51 19.21
CA ARG A 43 2.26 -13.95 20.51
C ARG A 43 3.03 -14.98 21.35
N SER A 44 3.92 -14.50 22.22
CA SER A 44 4.56 -15.37 23.18
C SER A 44 3.57 -15.80 24.28
N PRO A 45 3.84 -16.90 25.02
CA PRO A 45 2.96 -17.35 26.10
C PRO A 45 2.74 -16.32 27.22
N GLU A 46 3.68 -15.40 27.38
CA GLU A 46 3.64 -14.34 28.40
C GLU A 46 2.82 -13.13 27.97
N GLN A 47 2.55 -12.98 26.65
CA GLN A 47 1.81 -11.84 26.09
C GLN A 47 0.32 -12.11 26.07
N SER A 48 -0.46 -11.12 26.47
CA SER A 48 -1.91 -11.09 26.27
C SER A 48 -2.29 -10.73 24.81
N ALA A 49 -3.54 -10.98 24.44
CA ALA A 49 -4.08 -10.55 23.15
C ALA A 49 -4.14 -9.02 23.01
N GLU A 50 -4.31 -8.33 24.14
CA GLU A 50 -4.34 -6.88 24.22
C GLU A 50 -2.97 -6.26 23.93
N GLU A 51 -1.89 -6.79 24.56
CA GLU A 51 -0.53 -6.29 24.36
C GLU A 51 -0.05 -6.38 22.90
N VAL A 52 -0.63 -7.25 22.11
CA VAL A 52 -0.29 -7.41 20.67
C VAL A 52 -1.35 -6.84 19.75
N TYR A 53 -2.35 -6.10 20.29
CA TYR A 53 -3.48 -5.62 19.50
C TYR A 53 -3.10 -4.60 18.44
N GLU A 54 -2.05 -3.83 18.62
CA GLU A 54 -1.53 -2.91 17.62
C GLU A 54 -1.27 -3.60 16.27
N ARG A 55 -0.85 -4.86 16.31
CA ARG A 55 -0.66 -5.68 15.10
C ARG A 55 -1.96 -6.02 14.36
N ALA A 56 -3.12 -5.72 14.92
CA ALA A 56 -4.41 -5.97 14.26
C ALA A 56 -4.54 -5.18 12.94
N GLY A 57 -3.86 -4.04 12.84
CA GLY A 57 -3.83 -3.22 11.63
C GLY A 57 -3.32 -3.94 10.38
N ILE A 58 -2.40 -4.91 10.53
CA ILE A 58 -1.85 -5.65 9.39
C ILE A 58 -2.75 -6.79 8.89
N TYR A 59 -3.84 -7.10 9.60
CA TYR A 59 -4.81 -8.13 9.21
C TYR A 59 -6.10 -7.48 8.73
N SER A 60 -6.46 -7.71 7.49
CA SER A 60 -7.65 -7.10 6.86
C SER A 60 -8.97 -7.38 7.58
N GLU A 61 -9.04 -8.45 8.36
CA GLU A 61 -10.20 -8.85 9.16
C GLU A 61 -10.34 -8.02 10.44
N PHE A 62 -9.25 -7.48 10.95
CA PHE A 62 -9.17 -6.74 12.23
C PHE A 62 -8.72 -5.30 12.08
N GLY A 63 -8.19 -4.94 10.91
CA GLY A 63 -7.79 -3.59 10.56
C GLY A 63 -8.76 -2.90 9.62
N LYS A 64 -8.44 -1.65 9.28
CA LYS A 64 -9.10 -0.86 8.24
C LYS A 64 -8.08 -0.01 7.49
N ILE A 65 -8.38 0.32 6.25
CA ILE A 65 -7.57 1.24 5.44
C ILE A 65 -8.00 2.67 5.78
N ILE A 66 -7.02 3.55 6.03
CA ILE A 66 -7.23 4.97 6.30
C ILE A 66 -6.65 5.88 5.23
N CYS A 67 -5.71 5.36 4.43
CA CYS A 67 -5.14 6.04 3.28
C CYS A 67 -4.81 5.02 2.18
N ILE A 68 -5.06 5.41 0.93
CA ILE A 68 -4.53 4.77 -0.29
C ILE A 68 -3.94 5.90 -1.11
N SER A 69 -2.63 5.86 -1.35
CA SER A 69 -1.96 6.78 -2.27
C SER A 69 -1.69 6.09 -3.60
N VAL A 70 -1.91 6.81 -4.70
CA VAL A 70 -1.60 6.32 -6.04
C VAL A 70 -0.76 7.34 -6.80
N GLY A 71 0.15 6.85 -7.64
CA GLY A 71 1.01 7.70 -8.44
C GLY A 71 1.18 7.20 -9.86
N PHE A 72 1.43 8.14 -10.78
CA PHE A 72 1.62 7.86 -12.20
C PHE A 72 2.82 8.61 -12.74
N ILE A 73 3.64 7.93 -13.54
CA ILE A 73 4.70 8.55 -14.32
C ILE A 73 4.13 9.06 -15.64
N ASN A 74 4.45 10.30 -15.99
CA ASN A 74 4.21 10.85 -17.31
C ASN A 74 5.55 10.91 -18.06
N GLU A 75 5.64 10.20 -19.20
CA GLU A 75 6.82 10.16 -20.07
C GLU A 75 7.02 11.48 -20.85
N LYS A 76 7.25 12.56 -20.12
CA LYS A 76 7.84 13.76 -20.72
C LYS A 76 9.30 13.80 -20.28
N ASN A 77 10.19 14.14 -21.16
CA ASN A 77 11.60 14.31 -20.82
C ASN A 77 11.83 15.70 -20.20
N PRO A 78 12.19 15.82 -18.90
CA PRO A 78 12.32 14.75 -17.90
C PRO A 78 10.96 14.18 -17.47
N PHE A 79 10.96 12.98 -16.85
CA PHE A 79 9.77 12.39 -16.25
C PHE A 79 9.11 13.33 -15.25
N SER A 80 7.79 13.25 -15.16
CA SER A 80 7.03 13.87 -14.08
C SER A 80 6.16 12.83 -13.38
N PHE A 81 5.83 13.10 -12.12
CA PHE A 81 5.07 12.17 -11.30
C PHE A 81 3.88 12.89 -10.66
N ARG A 82 2.69 12.32 -10.82
CA ARG A 82 1.47 12.87 -10.24
C ARG A 82 0.93 11.90 -9.23
N ILE A 83 0.67 12.39 -8.02
CA ILE A 83 0.20 11.61 -6.88
C ILE A 83 -1.20 12.09 -6.48
N LYS A 84 -2.03 11.14 -6.07
CA LYS A 84 -3.32 11.41 -5.44
C LYS A 84 -3.55 10.42 -4.31
N SER A 85 -4.02 10.92 -3.17
CA SER A 85 -4.41 10.08 -2.03
C SER A 85 -5.92 10.12 -1.80
N PHE A 86 -6.44 8.97 -1.37
CA PHE A 86 -7.79 8.75 -0.87
C PHE A 86 -7.64 8.43 0.60
N TYR A 87 -8.26 9.20 1.49
CA TYR A 87 -8.04 9.06 2.92
C TYR A 87 -9.24 9.49 3.75
N GLY A 88 -9.30 9.09 5.00
CA GLY A 88 -10.31 9.52 5.96
C GLY A 88 -10.89 8.40 6.81
N ASP A 89 -11.86 8.78 7.64
CA ASP A 89 -12.46 7.87 8.62
C ASP A 89 -13.47 6.89 8.00
N ASN A 90 -14.10 7.29 6.88
CA ASN A 90 -15.07 6.46 6.17
C ASN A 90 -14.37 5.61 5.10
N GLU A 91 -13.92 4.42 5.51
CA GLU A 91 -13.22 3.50 4.62
C GLU A 91 -14.04 3.13 3.37
N LYS A 92 -15.36 3.00 3.48
CA LYS A 92 -16.20 2.67 2.33
C LYS A 92 -16.15 3.76 1.26
N THR A 93 -16.22 5.03 1.66
CA THR A 93 -16.11 6.18 0.75
C THR A 93 -14.73 6.21 0.10
N LEU A 94 -13.67 6.10 0.90
CA LEU A 94 -12.28 6.04 0.44
C LEU A 94 -12.09 4.95 -0.62
N LEU A 95 -12.52 3.72 -0.33
CA LEU A 95 -12.41 2.58 -1.24
C LEU A 95 -13.25 2.77 -2.52
N SER A 96 -14.42 3.40 -2.43
CA SER A 96 -15.27 3.69 -3.59
C SER A 96 -14.60 4.71 -4.53
N GLU A 97 -14.08 5.80 -3.99
CA GLU A 97 -13.38 6.84 -4.76
C GLU A 97 -12.10 6.28 -5.42
N PHE A 98 -11.34 5.48 -4.70
CA PHE A 98 -10.18 4.76 -5.25
C PHE A 98 -10.59 3.81 -6.37
N SER A 99 -11.67 3.03 -6.18
CA SER A 99 -12.19 2.09 -7.18
C SER A 99 -12.57 2.80 -8.48
N ASP A 100 -13.19 3.99 -8.41
CA ASP A 100 -13.55 4.77 -9.59
C ASP A 100 -12.32 5.18 -10.43
N VAL A 101 -11.23 5.57 -9.75
CA VAL A 101 -9.97 5.90 -10.42
C VAL A 101 -9.33 4.65 -11.01
N LEU A 102 -9.32 3.55 -10.27
CA LEU A 102 -8.76 2.28 -10.72
C LEU A 102 -9.48 1.72 -11.95
N VAL A 103 -10.82 1.78 -11.98
CA VAL A 103 -11.64 1.36 -13.13
C VAL A 103 -11.36 2.27 -14.35
N LYS A 104 -11.24 3.58 -14.18
CA LYS A 104 -10.88 4.51 -15.26
C LYS A 104 -9.49 4.20 -15.81
N PHE A 105 -8.53 3.94 -14.92
CA PHE A 105 -7.17 3.58 -15.30
C PHE A 105 -7.14 2.27 -16.10
N SER A 106 -7.78 1.21 -15.62
CA SER A 106 -7.81 -0.09 -16.28
C SER A 106 -8.49 -0.08 -17.65
N LYS A 107 -9.41 0.89 -17.89
CA LYS A 107 -10.13 1.06 -19.16
C LYS A 107 -9.49 2.08 -20.12
N SER A 108 -8.33 2.65 -19.78
CA SER A 108 -7.68 3.70 -20.60
C SER A 108 -7.12 3.24 -21.93
N GLY A 109 -7.27 1.96 -22.31
CA GLY A 109 -6.75 1.37 -23.56
C GLY A 109 -5.27 0.99 -23.47
N LYS A 110 -4.66 1.14 -22.30
CA LYS A 110 -3.28 0.76 -22.00
C LYS A 110 -3.24 -0.65 -21.40
N GLU A 111 -2.06 -1.26 -21.39
CA GLU A 111 -1.84 -2.49 -20.63
C GLU A 111 -1.65 -2.14 -19.14
N ALA A 112 -2.76 -1.80 -18.47
CA ALA A 112 -2.75 -1.32 -17.10
C ALA A 112 -2.13 -2.33 -16.13
N LEU A 113 -1.13 -1.88 -15.36
CA LEU A 113 -0.43 -2.64 -14.35
C LEU A 113 -0.50 -1.90 -13.01
N LEU A 114 -0.53 -2.64 -11.91
CA LEU A 114 -0.38 -2.07 -10.57
C LEU A 114 1.01 -2.43 -10.03
N CYS A 115 1.65 -1.51 -9.32
CA CYS A 115 2.95 -1.72 -8.71
C CYS A 115 2.95 -1.24 -7.26
N ALA A 116 3.46 -2.07 -6.36
CA ALA A 116 3.67 -1.76 -4.95
C ALA A 116 4.97 -2.40 -4.44
N HIS A 117 5.31 -2.18 -3.18
CA HIS A 117 6.43 -2.86 -2.50
C HIS A 117 5.90 -3.86 -1.48
N ASN A 118 6.14 -5.15 -1.66
CA ASN A 118 5.49 -6.24 -0.93
C ASN A 118 3.95 -6.28 -1.11
N GLY A 119 3.46 -5.62 -2.15
CA GLY A 119 2.03 -5.43 -2.37
C GLY A 119 1.29 -6.70 -2.76
N ARG A 120 1.96 -7.68 -3.34
CA ARG A 120 1.37 -8.99 -3.64
C ARG A 120 0.96 -9.75 -2.38
N GLU A 121 1.69 -9.58 -1.29
CA GLU A 121 1.41 -10.21 -0.01
C GLU A 121 0.56 -9.31 0.90
N PHE A 122 0.62 -7.98 0.73
CA PHE A 122 -0.05 -7.04 1.62
C PHE A 122 -1.09 -6.15 0.93
N ASP A 123 -0.71 -5.13 0.18
CA ASP A 123 -1.60 -4.06 -0.30
C ASP A 123 -2.76 -4.58 -1.13
N PHE A 124 -2.48 -5.33 -2.20
CA PHE A 124 -3.50 -5.78 -3.13
C PHE A 124 -4.53 -6.71 -2.50
N PRO A 125 -4.13 -7.78 -1.78
CA PRO A 125 -5.10 -8.65 -1.11
C PRO A 125 -5.81 -7.93 0.05
N TYR A 126 -5.15 -6.99 0.73
CA TYR A 126 -5.78 -6.21 1.78
C TYR A 126 -6.91 -5.34 1.21
N ILE A 127 -6.65 -4.56 0.15
CA ILE A 127 -7.66 -3.75 -0.53
C ILE A 127 -8.84 -4.61 -0.99
N ALA A 128 -8.58 -5.72 -1.69
CA ALA A 128 -9.63 -6.59 -2.19
C ALA A 128 -10.51 -7.16 -1.07
N ARG A 129 -9.93 -7.63 0.03
CA ARG A 129 -10.67 -8.11 1.21
C ARG A 129 -11.48 -7.00 1.86
N ARG A 130 -10.90 -5.79 2.01
CA ARG A 130 -11.64 -4.64 2.58
C ARG A 130 -12.79 -4.19 1.68
N MET A 131 -12.65 -4.28 0.36
CA MET A 131 -13.78 -4.04 -0.56
C MET A 131 -14.92 -5.03 -0.32
N ILE A 132 -14.64 -6.34 -0.15
CA ILE A 132 -15.65 -7.34 0.18
C ILE A 132 -16.34 -7.00 1.52
N ILE A 133 -15.55 -6.71 2.56
CA ILE A 133 -16.06 -6.37 3.90
C ILE A 133 -16.98 -5.15 3.83
N ASN A 134 -16.64 -4.15 3.01
CA ASN A 134 -17.44 -2.94 2.79
C ASN A 134 -18.57 -3.12 1.76
N ARG A 135 -18.77 -4.34 1.21
CA ARG A 135 -19.78 -4.67 0.20
C ARG A 135 -19.62 -3.84 -1.08
N LEU A 136 -18.38 -3.66 -1.52
CA LEU A 136 -18.02 -3.04 -2.78
C LEU A 136 -17.65 -4.10 -3.81
N VAL A 137 -17.85 -3.79 -5.08
CA VAL A 137 -17.40 -4.65 -6.19
C VAL A 137 -15.90 -4.51 -6.36
N ILE A 138 -15.19 -5.65 -6.47
CA ILE A 138 -13.77 -5.65 -6.74
C ILE A 138 -13.55 -5.37 -8.24
N PRO A 139 -12.75 -4.36 -8.63
CA PRO A 139 -12.36 -4.15 -10.01
C PRO A 139 -11.54 -5.35 -10.56
N ASP A 140 -11.74 -5.69 -11.83
CA ASP A 140 -11.11 -6.86 -12.50
C ASP A 140 -9.58 -6.91 -12.34
N ILE A 141 -8.93 -5.73 -12.30
CA ILE A 141 -7.47 -5.62 -12.13
C ILE A 141 -6.99 -6.05 -10.74
N LEU A 142 -7.86 -5.99 -9.73
CA LEU A 142 -7.60 -6.47 -8.36
C LEU A 142 -8.18 -7.86 -8.09
N ASP A 143 -9.10 -8.34 -8.92
CA ASP A 143 -9.71 -9.64 -8.74
C ASP A 143 -8.76 -10.76 -9.17
N ASN A 144 -7.92 -11.16 -8.23
CA ASN A 144 -6.94 -12.23 -8.39
C ASN A 144 -7.37 -13.56 -7.73
N ALA A 145 -8.61 -13.63 -7.22
CA ALA A 145 -9.12 -14.83 -6.56
C ALA A 145 -9.14 -16.02 -7.53
N GLY A 146 -8.44 -17.10 -7.15
CA GLY A 146 -8.35 -18.32 -7.96
C GLY A 146 -7.45 -18.23 -9.20
N LYS A 147 -6.83 -17.09 -9.50
CA LYS A 147 -5.86 -16.96 -10.58
C LYS A 147 -4.56 -17.65 -10.23
N LYS A 148 -3.91 -18.22 -11.25
CA LYS A 148 -2.56 -18.78 -11.12
C LYS A 148 -1.51 -17.65 -11.08
N PRO A 149 -0.34 -17.86 -10.47
CA PRO A 149 0.67 -16.80 -10.32
C PRO A 149 1.05 -16.09 -11.61
N TRP A 150 1.06 -16.79 -12.75
CA TRP A 150 1.40 -16.22 -14.05
C TRP A 150 0.25 -15.45 -14.75
N GLU A 151 -0.97 -15.56 -14.21
CA GLU A 151 -2.14 -14.80 -14.70
C GLU A 151 -2.29 -13.46 -13.97
N ILE A 152 -1.53 -13.26 -12.88
CA ILE A 152 -1.58 -12.08 -12.02
C ILE A 152 -0.68 -10.99 -12.63
N LYS A 153 -1.30 -9.91 -13.10
CA LYS A 153 -0.61 -8.76 -13.70
C LYS A 153 -0.29 -7.67 -12.67
N LEU A 154 0.39 -8.06 -11.60
CA LEU A 154 0.83 -7.15 -10.54
C LEU A 154 2.35 -7.12 -10.51
N LEU A 155 2.92 -5.93 -10.45
CA LEU A 155 4.33 -5.69 -10.20
C LEU A 155 4.57 -5.51 -8.69
N ASP A 156 5.66 -6.06 -8.22
CA ASP A 156 6.08 -5.93 -6.83
C ASP A 156 7.58 -5.71 -6.80
N THR A 157 8.01 -4.53 -6.34
CA THR A 157 9.43 -4.17 -6.35
C THR A 157 10.26 -5.05 -5.42
N MET A 158 9.67 -5.58 -4.34
CA MET A 158 10.36 -6.55 -3.48
C MET A 158 10.54 -7.89 -4.19
N ASP A 159 9.51 -8.40 -4.89
CA ASP A 159 9.62 -9.65 -5.64
C ASP A 159 10.61 -9.54 -6.81
N LEU A 160 10.63 -8.40 -7.50
CA LEU A 160 11.61 -8.13 -8.55
C LEU A 160 13.04 -8.13 -7.99
N TRP A 161 13.24 -7.56 -6.79
CA TRP A 161 14.55 -7.54 -6.12
C TRP A 161 15.03 -8.91 -5.68
N LYS A 162 14.13 -9.83 -5.37
CA LYS A 162 14.48 -11.18 -4.91
C LYS A 162 15.28 -11.99 -5.94
N PHE A 163 15.11 -11.76 -7.25
CA PHE A 163 15.75 -12.55 -8.30
C PHE A 163 15.71 -14.08 -8.06
N GLY A 164 14.62 -14.56 -7.46
CA GLY A 164 14.47 -15.98 -7.11
C GLY A 164 14.95 -16.37 -5.71
N ASP A 165 15.50 -15.46 -4.92
CA ASP A 165 15.80 -15.69 -3.51
C ASP A 165 14.57 -15.37 -2.64
N TYR A 166 13.77 -16.39 -2.36
CA TYR A 166 12.53 -16.25 -1.60
C TYR A 166 12.71 -16.12 -0.08
N LYS A 167 13.95 -16.21 0.42
CA LYS A 167 14.23 -16.20 1.86
C LYS A 167 14.45 -14.80 2.43
N ASN A 168 14.72 -13.83 1.58
CA ASN A 168 15.06 -12.48 2.01
C ASN A 168 13.90 -11.51 1.83
N TYR A 169 13.50 -10.89 2.94
CA TYR A 169 12.65 -9.71 2.96
C TYR A 169 13.55 -8.47 2.93
N THR A 170 13.32 -7.59 1.98
CA THR A 170 14.03 -6.30 1.88
C THR A 170 13.01 -5.19 2.03
N SER A 171 13.10 -4.38 3.09
CA SER A 171 12.19 -3.26 3.29
C SER A 171 12.40 -2.17 2.24
N LEU A 172 11.38 -1.33 2.04
CA LEU A 172 11.43 -0.18 1.14
C LEU A 172 12.60 0.74 1.52
N ASP A 173 12.76 1.05 2.81
CA ASP A 173 13.87 1.87 3.33
C ASP A 173 15.26 1.32 3.03
N LEU A 174 15.43 0.01 3.22
CA LEU A 174 16.71 -0.62 2.90
C LEU A 174 16.99 -0.53 1.41
N LEU A 175 15.98 -0.82 0.59
CA LEU A 175 16.13 -0.84 -0.86
C LEU A 175 16.41 0.56 -1.43
N THR A 176 15.70 1.59 -0.96
CA THR A 176 15.98 2.99 -1.33
C THR A 176 17.39 3.40 -0.94
N SER A 177 17.83 3.06 0.27
CA SER A 177 19.15 3.40 0.78
C SER A 177 20.28 2.82 -0.08
N ILE A 178 20.21 1.51 -0.41
CA ILE A 178 21.28 0.85 -1.20
C ILE A 178 21.26 1.24 -2.67
N LEU A 179 20.12 1.63 -3.22
CA LEU A 179 19.99 2.08 -4.61
C LEU A 179 20.28 3.57 -4.79
N GLY A 180 20.52 4.31 -3.70
CA GLY A 180 20.71 5.76 -3.75
C GLY A 180 19.48 6.52 -4.21
N VAL A 181 18.27 5.95 -3.99
CA VAL A 181 16.99 6.61 -4.20
C VAL A 181 16.70 7.48 -2.98
N PRO A 182 16.20 8.73 -3.15
CA PRO A 182 15.78 9.52 -2.00
C PRO A 182 14.81 8.72 -1.13
N SER A 183 15.21 8.49 0.14
CA SER A 183 14.41 7.70 1.08
C SER A 183 13.19 8.50 1.50
N PRO A 184 12.01 7.86 1.66
CA PRO A 184 10.85 8.48 2.28
C PRO A 184 11.08 8.82 3.76
N LYS A 185 12.29 8.59 4.32
CA LYS A 185 12.60 8.81 5.74
C LYS A 185 12.06 10.14 6.22
N ASP A 186 10.94 10.04 6.89
CA ASP A 186 10.36 11.04 7.75
C ASP A 186 10.67 10.70 9.20
N ASP A 187 10.10 11.49 10.05
CA ASP A 187 10.02 11.30 11.49
C ASP A 187 8.95 10.24 11.90
N ILE A 188 8.38 9.50 10.92
CA ILE A 188 7.38 8.43 11.15
C ILE A 188 7.73 7.15 10.40
N ASP A 189 7.26 6.05 10.94
CA ASP A 189 7.27 4.72 10.33
C ASP A 189 5.90 4.03 10.50
N GLY A 190 5.71 2.88 9.86
CA GLY A 190 4.43 2.16 9.87
C GLY A 190 3.91 1.81 11.27
N SER A 191 4.78 1.65 12.28
CA SER A 191 4.36 1.38 13.68
C SER A 191 3.72 2.59 14.35
N MET A 192 4.03 3.80 13.90
CA MET A 192 3.50 5.05 14.46
C MET A 192 2.14 5.43 13.89
N VAL A 193 1.73 4.83 12.77
CA VAL A 193 0.50 5.21 12.03
C VAL A 193 -0.75 5.13 12.90
N ALA A 194 -0.89 4.10 13.74
CA ALA A 194 -2.04 3.95 14.61
C ALA A 194 -2.12 5.07 15.67
N GLY A 195 -1.01 5.44 16.28
CA GLY A 195 -0.91 6.55 17.25
C GLY A 195 -1.24 7.90 16.58
N LEU A 196 -0.63 8.18 15.43
CA LEU A 196 -0.93 9.40 14.65
C LEU A 196 -2.42 9.50 14.28
N TYR A 197 -3.04 8.38 13.90
CA TYR A 197 -4.44 8.37 13.51
C TYR A 197 -5.39 8.49 14.72
N TYR A 198 -5.17 7.69 15.78
CA TYR A 198 -6.12 7.60 16.89
C TYR A 198 -5.90 8.68 17.95
N ASP A 199 -4.64 9.01 18.26
CA ASP A 199 -4.30 9.88 19.38
C ASP A 199 -4.04 11.31 18.91
N GLU A 200 -3.18 11.50 17.89
CA GLU A 200 -2.80 12.83 17.41
C GLU A 200 -3.81 13.40 16.39
N LYS A 201 -4.61 12.56 15.74
CA LYS A 201 -5.56 12.95 14.67
C LYS A 201 -4.86 13.60 13.46
N ASP A 202 -3.61 13.28 13.21
CA ASP A 202 -2.82 13.86 12.13
C ASP A 202 -2.82 13.00 10.86
N ILE A 203 -4.00 12.86 10.26
CA ILE A 203 -4.17 12.12 9.00
C ILE A 203 -3.33 12.74 7.86
N ALA A 204 -3.12 14.06 7.88
CA ALA A 204 -2.36 14.74 6.84
C ALA A 204 -0.88 14.31 6.82
N ARG A 205 -0.30 14.02 8.00
CA ARG A 205 1.05 13.50 8.13
C ARG A 205 1.15 12.07 7.59
N ILE A 206 0.16 11.22 7.89
CA ILE A 206 0.05 9.86 7.36
C ILE A 206 -0.05 9.88 5.83
N VAL A 207 -0.89 10.74 5.26
CA VAL A 207 -1.04 10.89 3.81
C VAL A 207 0.29 11.27 3.15
N ARG A 208 1.01 12.25 3.71
CA ARG A 208 2.33 12.64 3.17
C ARG A 208 3.35 11.51 3.24
N TYR A 209 3.32 10.71 4.28
CA TYR A 209 4.17 9.52 4.41
C TYR A 209 3.85 8.50 3.30
N CYS A 210 2.59 8.10 3.15
CA CYS A 210 2.13 7.18 2.12
C CYS A 210 2.45 7.68 0.69
N GLU A 211 2.32 9.00 0.42
CA GLU A 211 2.68 9.60 -0.88
C GLU A 211 4.19 9.48 -1.18
N LYS A 212 5.03 9.61 -0.18
CA LYS A 212 6.48 9.44 -0.33
C LYS A 212 6.86 8.00 -0.62
N ASP A 213 6.19 7.04 0.02
CA ASP A 213 6.41 5.62 -0.24
C ASP A 213 6.03 5.27 -1.69
N VAL A 214 4.91 5.79 -2.21
CA VAL A 214 4.52 5.63 -3.62
C VAL A 214 5.57 6.19 -4.58
N LEU A 215 6.13 7.37 -4.31
CA LEU A 215 7.20 7.96 -5.12
C LEU A 215 8.48 7.11 -5.06
N ALA A 216 8.84 6.61 -3.88
CA ALA A 216 10.00 5.75 -3.70
C ALA A 216 9.86 4.43 -4.49
N ILE A 217 8.67 3.81 -4.49
CA ILE A 217 8.38 2.61 -5.28
C ILE A 217 8.58 2.90 -6.78
N ALA A 218 8.08 4.04 -7.27
CA ALA A 218 8.25 4.43 -8.68
C ALA A 218 9.73 4.62 -9.04
N ARG A 219 10.50 5.32 -8.21
CA ARG A 219 11.94 5.55 -8.40
C ARG A 219 12.74 4.24 -8.38
N ILE A 220 12.40 3.30 -7.48
CA ILE A 220 13.01 1.97 -7.46
C ILE A 220 12.77 1.24 -8.78
N LEU A 221 11.53 1.24 -9.29
CA LEU A 221 11.23 0.60 -10.55
C LEU A 221 11.99 1.23 -11.73
N LEU A 222 12.10 2.57 -11.77
CA LEU A 222 12.93 3.26 -12.75
C LEU A 222 14.40 2.82 -12.66
N ARG A 223 14.93 2.68 -11.44
CA ARG A 223 16.30 2.18 -11.21
C ARG A 223 16.47 0.76 -11.74
N PHE A 224 15.50 -0.14 -11.53
CA PHE A 224 15.53 -1.50 -12.07
C PHE A 224 15.52 -1.53 -13.60
N LYS A 225 14.86 -0.56 -14.23
CA LYS A 225 14.82 -0.39 -15.68
C LYS A 225 16.01 0.40 -16.25
N ASN A 226 16.92 0.86 -15.41
CA ASN A 226 18.02 1.76 -15.78
C ASN A 226 17.53 3.02 -16.53
N LEU A 227 16.40 3.55 -16.10
CA LEU A 227 15.81 4.79 -16.61
C LEU A 227 16.20 5.98 -15.73
N PRO A 228 16.12 7.23 -16.27
CA PRO A 228 16.32 8.44 -15.48
C PRO A 228 15.37 8.54 -14.28
N ASP A 229 15.81 9.18 -13.21
CA ASP A 229 14.99 9.43 -12.02
C ASP A 229 13.95 10.53 -12.29
N ILE A 230 12.96 10.62 -11.40
CA ILE A 230 11.96 11.69 -11.36
C ILE A 230 12.54 12.84 -10.53
N PRO A 231 12.79 14.04 -11.13
CA PRO A 231 13.24 15.18 -10.35
C PRO A 231 12.17 15.64 -9.34
N ASP A 232 12.59 16.06 -8.13
CA ASP A 232 11.65 16.47 -7.08
C ASP A 232 10.72 17.61 -7.51
N GLU A 233 11.21 18.56 -8.30
CA GLU A 233 10.43 19.67 -8.85
C GLU A 233 9.40 19.24 -9.91
N ARG A 234 9.40 17.97 -10.29
CA ARG A 234 8.44 17.34 -11.22
C ARG A 234 7.46 16.42 -10.53
N VAL A 235 7.45 16.42 -9.21
CA VAL A 235 6.47 15.68 -8.40
C VAL A 235 5.33 16.61 -8.02
N GLU A 236 4.11 16.25 -8.38
CA GLU A 236 2.88 17.01 -8.09
C GLU A 236 1.92 16.15 -7.30
N SER A 237 1.59 16.54 -6.06
CA SER A 237 0.44 15.97 -5.35
C SER A 237 -0.81 16.80 -5.67
N VAL A 238 -1.88 16.09 -6.06
CA VAL A 238 -3.22 16.66 -6.29
C VAL A 238 -4.20 16.27 -5.19
N THR A 239 -3.68 15.81 -4.08
CA THR A 239 -4.46 15.51 -2.86
C THR A 239 -4.97 16.81 -2.25
N VAL A 240 -6.26 16.82 -1.91
CA VAL A 240 -6.90 17.97 -1.26
C VAL A 240 -7.07 17.62 0.21
N PHE A 241 -6.54 18.43 1.12
CA PHE A 241 -6.64 18.29 2.59
C PHE A 241 -7.80 19.11 3.15
#